data_80b5d8d11bdecacc30790bca2d6bde4a
#
_entry.id   80b5d8d11bdecacc30790bca2d6bde4a
#
_cell.length_a   1.000
_cell.length_b   1.000
_cell.length_c   1.000
_cell.angle_alpha   90.00
_cell.angle_beta   90.00
_cell.angle_gamma   90.00
#
_symmetry.space_group_name_H-M   'P 1'
#
loop_
_entity.id
_entity.type
_entity.pdbx_description
1 polymer ?
#
loop_
_entity_poly.entity_id
_entity_poly.type
_entity_poly.pdbx_seq_one_letter_code
_entity_poly.pdbx_strand_id
1 'polypeptide(L)'
;NVVISYSDILFDSHVVKRLLESEHDISVVVDIDWKGYYVNRKDHPLSEAENVIFNSNNEVIKIGKIATEKEEVHGEFIGMIKLNRRGAEIFKQNFHRVKKLYWNKPFQRAKTFQKAYLTDMIQELSDIGIKVHCVIIEKGWKEIDTVEDYQKAIKEFSQ
;
A
#
# COMPACT_ATOMS: atom_id res chain seq x y z
N ASN A 1 -6.74 -10.48 -14.43
CA ASN A 1 -5.99 -9.77 -13.39
C ASN A 1 -6.05 -8.26 -13.67
N VAL A 2 -6.15 -7.46 -12.61
CA VAL A 2 -6.04 -6.01 -12.63
C VAL A 2 -4.87 -5.62 -11.74
N VAL A 3 -4.00 -4.75 -12.23
CA VAL A 3 -2.95 -4.11 -11.42
C VAL A 3 -3.31 -2.63 -11.33
N ILE A 4 -3.29 -2.11 -10.12
CA ILE A 4 -3.51 -0.69 -9.81
C ILE A 4 -2.21 -0.20 -9.20
N SER A 5 -1.73 0.95 -9.66
CA SER A 5 -0.53 1.62 -9.17
C SER A 5 -0.83 3.08 -8.89
N TYR A 6 -0.24 3.62 -7.85
CA TYR A 6 -0.16 5.07 -7.69
C TYR A 6 0.60 5.65 -8.88
N SER A 7 0.30 6.88 -9.26
CA SER A 7 0.82 7.52 -10.47
C SER A 7 2.16 8.24 -10.27
N ASP A 8 2.55 8.41 -9.04
CA ASP A 8 3.72 9.14 -8.56
C ASP A 8 4.85 8.23 -8.05
N ILE A 9 4.80 6.95 -8.41
CA ILE A 9 5.86 5.99 -8.09
C ILE A 9 6.64 5.57 -9.34
N LEU A 10 7.96 5.44 -9.18
CA LEU A 10 8.86 4.74 -10.09
C LEU A 10 9.22 3.37 -9.48
N PHE A 11 9.38 2.38 -10.31
CA PHE A 11 9.72 1.03 -9.86
C PHE A 11 10.47 0.23 -10.93
N ASP A 12 11.30 -0.68 -10.48
CA ASP A 12 12.00 -1.63 -11.32
C ASP A 12 11.08 -2.74 -11.81
N SER A 13 11.41 -3.34 -12.93
CA SER A 13 10.63 -4.43 -13.55
C SER A 13 10.42 -5.63 -12.62
N HIS A 14 11.37 -5.91 -11.71
CA HIS A 14 11.27 -7.03 -10.76
C HIS A 14 10.08 -6.85 -9.78
N VAL A 15 9.72 -5.62 -9.41
CA VAL A 15 8.59 -5.32 -8.52
C VAL A 15 7.28 -5.81 -9.16
N VAL A 16 7.05 -5.41 -10.41
CA VAL A 16 5.86 -5.85 -11.16
C VAL A 16 5.87 -7.35 -11.40
N LYS A 17 7.03 -7.90 -11.75
CA LYS A 17 7.18 -9.35 -11.97
C LYS A 17 6.76 -10.14 -10.73
N ARG A 18 7.28 -9.80 -9.55
CA ARG A 18 6.89 -10.44 -8.27
C ARG A 18 5.40 -10.31 -7.99
N LEU A 19 4.82 -9.13 -8.24
CA LEU A 19 3.39 -8.91 -8.04
C LEU A 19 2.55 -9.80 -8.98
N LEU A 20 2.95 -9.93 -10.25
CA LEU A 20 2.25 -10.75 -11.24
C LEU A 20 2.34 -12.25 -10.94
N GLU A 21 3.44 -12.72 -10.36
CA GLU A 21 3.66 -14.10 -9.94
C GLU A 21 2.80 -14.51 -8.72
N SER A 22 2.28 -13.58 -7.95
CA SER A 22 1.40 -13.90 -6.81
C SER A 22 0.10 -14.56 -7.29
N GLU A 23 -0.27 -15.70 -6.70
CA GLU A 23 -1.48 -16.45 -7.04
C GLU A 23 -2.70 -16.09 -6.16
N HIS A 24 -2.50 -15.19 -5.19
CA HIS A 24 -3.55 -14.77 -4.26
C HIS A 24 -4.61 -13.88 -4.93
N ASP A 25 -5.82 -13.90 -4.37
CA ASP A 25 -6.95 -13.13 -4.88
C ASP A 25 -6.68 -11.62 -4.85
N ILE A 26 -6.09 -11.14 -3.75
CA ILE A 26 -5.72 -9.75 -3.52
C ILE A 26 -4.29 -9.71 -3.01
N SER A 27 -3.43 -8.95 -3.67
CA SER A 27 -2.02 -8.82 -3.31
C SER A 27 -1.59 -7.37 -3.32
N VAL A 28 -0.86 -6.94 -2.29
CA VAL A 28 -0.27 -5.60 -2.14
C VAL A 28 1.24 -5.71 -2.10
N VAL A 29 1.95 -4.76 -2.68
CA VAL A 29 3.42 -4.75 -2.61
C VAL A 29 3.88 -4.02 -1.36
N VAL A 30 4.77 -4.64 -0.62
CA VAL A 30 5.31 -4.13 0.66
C VAL A 30 6.82 -4.15 0.64
N ASP A 31 7.44 -2.99 0.81
CA ASP A 31 8.90 -2.87 0.97
C ASP A 31 9.29 -3.00 2.44
N ILE A 32 10.13 -3.98 2.76
CA ILE A 32 10.64 -4.19 4.13
C ILE A 32 11.94 -3.43 4.42
N ASP A 33 12.61 -2.90 3.39
CA ASP A 33 13.81 -2.04 3.54
C ASP A 33 13.50 -0.53 3.30
N TRP A 34 12.30 -0.13 3.65
CA TRP A 34 11.70 1.19 3.40
C TRP A 34 12.31 2.33 4.23
N LYS A 35 12.75 2.08 5.48
CA LYS A 35 13.20 3.14 6.41
C LYS A 35 14.35 3.99 5.85
N GLY A 36 15.20 3.38 5.02
CA GLY A 36 16.31 4.07 4.38
C GLY A 36 15.90 5.22 3.46
N TYR A 37 14.68 5.19 2.88
CA TYR A 37 14.15 6.26 2.02
C TYR A 37 13.91 7.56 2.77
N TYR A 38 13.63 7.49 4.06
CA TYR A 38 13.29 8.64 4.90
C TYR A 38 14.51 9.30 5.53
N VAL A 39 15.68 8.69 5.43
CA VAL A 39 16.93 9.29 5.94
C VAL A 39 17.25 10.54 5.13
N ASN A 40 17.34 11.68 5.82
CA ASN A 40 17.58 13.03 5.24
C ASN A 40 16.46 13.52 4.29
N ARG A 41 15.27 12.95 4.31
CA ARG A 41 14.10 13.43 3.58
C ARG A 41 13.38 14.47 4.44
N LYS A 42 13.48 15.77 4.07
CA LYS A 42 12.98 16.89 4.88
C LYS A 42 11.52 17.22 4.62
N ASP A 43 11.11 17.13 3.37
CA ASP A 43 9.80 17.61 2.92
C ASP A 43 8.71 16.52 2.98
N HIS A 44 9.09 15.26 3.21
CA HIS A 44 8.18 14.13 3.38
C HIS A 44 8.63 13.27 4.57
N PRO A 45 8.08 13.53 5.77
CA PRO A 45 8.53 12.86 6.99
C PRO A 45 8.03 11.41 7.06
N LEU A 46 8.70 10.61 7.89
CA LEU A 46 8.35 9.19 8.14
C LEU A 46 6.89 8.96 8.54
N SER A 47 6.23 9.96 9.13
CA SER A 47 4.81 9.90 9.52
C SER A 47 3.84 9.83 8.34
N GLU A 48 4.30 10.14 7.12
CA GLU A 48 3.49 10.06 5.90
C GLU A 48 3.49 8.65 5.29
N ALA A 49 4.44 7.78 5.69
CA ALA A 49 4.53 6.41 5.19
C ALA A 49 3.23 5.62 5.40
N GLU A 50 2.79 4.90 4.38
CA GLU A 50 1.70 3.94 4.46
C GLU A 50 2.22 2.58 4.97
N ASN A 51 2.34 2.47 6.27
CA ASN A 51 2.93 1.34 6.97
C ASN A 51 2.08 0.07 6.90
N VAL A 52 2.75 -1.08 6.98
CA VAL A 52 2.09 -2.40 6.98
C VAL A 52 2.60 -3.25 8.13
N ILE A 53 1.66 -3.89 8.83
CA ILE A 53 1.90 -4.99 9.76
C ILE A 53 1.23 -6.23 9.16
N PHE A 54 1.96 -7.33 9.03
CA PHE A 54 1.46 -8.59 8.47
C PHE A 54 1.81 -9.77 9.37
N ASN A 55 1.06 -10.87 9.22
CA ASN A 55 1.29 -12.11 9.98
C ASN A 55 2.37 -13.00 9.34
N SER A 56 2.64 -14.14 9.96
CA SER A 56 3.61 -15.13 9.47
C SER A 56 3.28 -15.74 8.09
N ASN A 57 2.04 -15.58 7.62
CA ASN A 57 1.61 -16.00 6.28
C ASN A 57 1.69 -14.86 5.25
N ASN A 58 2.33 -13.73 5.60
CA ASN A 58 2.36 -12.50 4.82
C ASN A 58 0.95 -11.95 4.51
N GLU A 59 -0.02 -12.12 5.41
CA GLU A 59 -1.35 -11.54 5.27
C GLU A 59 -1.43 -10.24 6.07
N VAL A 60 -2.00 -9.20 5.50
CA VAL A 60 -2.16 -7.87 6.13
C VAL A 60 -2.98 -7.99 7.42
N ILE A 61 -2.43 -7.48 8.52
CA ILE A 61 -3.13 -7.24 9.79
C ILE A 61 -3.53 -5.77 9.88
N LYS A 62 -2.57 -4.86 9.64
CA LYS A 62 -2.79 -3.42 9.62
C LYS A 62 -2.10 -2.79 8.43
N ILE A 63 -2.73 -1.78 7.85
CA ILE A 63 -2.18 -1.00 6.72
C ILE A 63 -2.60 0.46 6.78
N GLY A 64 -1.71 1.36 6.38
CA GLY A 64 -1.92 2.80 6.30
C GLY A 64 -1.04 3.58 7.26
N LYS A 65 -1.40 4.82 7.58
CA LYS A 65 -0.61 5.67 8.49
C LYS A 65 -0.72 5.14 9.94
N ILE A 66 0.21 4.28 10.33
CA ILE A 66 0.29 3.65 11.64
C ILE A 66 1.36 4.40 12.46
N ALA A 67 1.06 4.71 13.72
CA ALA A 67 2.03 5.33 14.62
C ALA A 67 3.16 4.33 14.95
N THR A 68 4.33 4.51 14.35
CA THR A 68 5.50 3.63 14.48
C THR A 68 6.08 3.58 15.90
N GLU A 69 5.74 4.57 16.73
CA GLU A 69 6.15 4.64 18.14
C GLU A 69 5.41 3.62 19.03
N LYS A 70 4.25 3.15 18.57
CA LYS A 70 3.37 2.27 19.36
C LYS A 70 3.34 0.83 18.88
N GLU A 71 3.72 0.58 17.64
CA GLU A 71 3.62 -0.72 17.00
C GLU A 71 4.86 -1.00 16.16
N GLU A 72 5.29 -2.27 16.14
CA GLU A 72 6.36 -2.72 15.26
C GLU A 72 5.83 -2.81 13.82
N VAL A 73 6.29 -1.90 12.98
CA VAL A 73 5.93 -1.86 11.55
C VAL A 73 6.90 -2.74 10.77
N HIS A 74 6.33 -3.63 9.95
CA HIS A 74 7.11 -4.59 9.16
C HIS A 74 7.58 -4.02 7.82
N GLY A 75 6.81 -3.12 7.20
CA GLY A 75 7.16 -2.56 5.90
C GLY A 75 6.27 -1.38 5.51
N GLU A 76 6.49 -0.87 4.31
CA GLU A 76 5.73 0.20 3.68
C GLU A 76 4.97 -0.32 2.45
N PHE A 77 3.68 0.01 2.35
CA PHE A 77 2.90 -0.20 1.14
C PHE A 77 3.30 0.81 0.07
N ILE A 78 3.73 0.33 -1.08
CA ILE A 78 4.28 1.19 -2.13
C ILE A 78 3.22 1.76 -3.10
N GLY A 79 1.93 1.63 -2.78
CA GLY A 79 0.87 2.09 -3.68
C GLY A 79 0.55 1.13 -4.83
N MET A 80 0.93 -0.15 -4.76
CA MET A 80 0.70 -1.11 -5.84
C MET A 80 -0.09 -2.34 -5.36
N ILE A 81 -1.20 -2.64 -6.04
CA ILE A 81 -2.11 -3.75 -5.74
C ILE A 81 -2.44 -4.56 -6.99
N LYS A 82 -2.52 -5.87 -6.84
CA LYS A 82 -3.05 -6.80 -7.84
C LYS A 82 -4.32 -7.46 -7.34
N LEU A 83 -5.31 -7.51 -8.20
CA LEU A 83 -6.56 -8.24 -8.01
C LEU A 83 -6.68 -9.29 -9.13
N ASN A 84 -6.83 -10.56 -8.79
CA ASN A 84 -7.29 -11.52 -9.77
C ASN A 84 -8.82 -11.35 -9.99
N ARG A 85 -9.44 -12.17 -10.83
CA ARG A 85 -10.88 -12.05 -11.13
C ARG A 85 -11.73 -12.14 -9.86
N ARG A 86 -11.43 -13.08 -8.97
CA ARG A 86 -12.15 -13.27 -7.70
C ARG A 86 -11.88 -12.11 -6.74
N GLY A 87 -10.62 -11.68 -6.62
CA GLY A 87 -10.24 -10.53 -5.80
C GLY A 87 -10.92 -9.24 -6.24
N ALA A 88 -11.04 -9.02 -7.55
CA ALA A 88 -11.75 -7.86 -8.09
C ALA A 88 -13.25 -7.86 -7.73
N GLU A 89 -13.90 -9.03 -7.80
CA GLU A 89 -15.30 -9.15 -7.37
C GLU A 89 -15.46 -8.96 -5.86
N ILE A 90 -14.58 -9.54 -5.05
CA ILE A 90 -14.56 -9.34 -3.60
C ILE A 90 -14.40 -7.84 -3.27
N PHE A 91 -13.41 -7.19 -3.88
CA PHE A 91 -13.13 -5.78 -3.66
C PHE A 91 -14.33 -4.91 -4.04
N LYS A 92 -14.90 -5.11 -5.22
CA LYS A 92 -16.06 -4.39 -5.74
C LYS A 92 -17.30 -4.55 -4.84
N GLN A 93 -17.63 -5.79 -4.45
CA GLN A 93 -18.78 -6.06 -3.57
C GLN A 93 -18.62 -5.34 -2.23
N ASN A 94 -17.44 -5.43 -1.61
CA ASN A 94 -17.19 -4.76 -0.34
C ASN A 94 -17.13 -3.25 -0.47
N PHE A 95 -16.58 -2.70 -1.56
CA PHE A 95 -16.64 -1.27 -1.83
C PHE A 95 -18.10 -0.77 -1.90
N HIS A 96 -18.99 -1.47 -2.61
CA HIS A 96 -20.40 -1.11 -2.65
C HIS A 96 -21.08 -1.23 -1.27
N ARG A 97 -20.73 -2.26 -0.49
CA ARG A 97 -21.22 -2.44 0.87
C ARG A 97 -20.85 -1.25 1.76
N VAL A 98 -19.56 -0.92 1.85
CA VAL A 98 -19.08 0.17 2.72
C VAL A 98 -19.56 1.53 2.21
N LYS A 99 -19.60 1.76 0.91
CA LYS A 99 -20.18 2.97 0.32
C LYS A 99 -21.63 3.17 0.77
N LYS A 100 -22.45 2.12 0.79
CA LYS A 100 -23.85 2.20 1.25
C LYS A 100 -23.95 2.48 2.73
N LEU A 101 -23.08 1.90 3.56
CA LEU A 101 -23.12 2.00 5.02
C LEU A 101 -22.52 3.31 5.55
N TYR A 102 -21.47 3.80 4.92
CA TYR A 102 -20.61 4.88 5.45
C TYR A 102 -20.63 6.17 4.61
N TRP A 103 -21.51 6.29 3.60
CA TRP A 103 -21.62 7.54 2.85
C TRP A 103 -21.90 8.73 3.78
N ASN A 104 -21.05 9.77 3.70
CA ASN A 104 -21.04 10.94 4.60
C ASN A 104 -20.78 10.60 6.09
N LYS A 105 -20.27 9.42 6.42
CA LYS A 105 -19.92 9.01 7.78
C LYS A 105 -18.44 8.70 7.89
N PRO A 106 -17.86 8.70 9.11
CA PRO A 106 -16.50 8.20 9.32
C PRO A 106 -16.35 6.77 8.84
N PHE A 107 -15.21 6.49 8.17
CA PHE A 107 -14.86 5.16 7.70
C PHE A 107 -13.35 4.92 7.91
N GLN A 108 -13.02 3.89 8.64
CA GLN A 108 -11.64 3.61 9.06
C GLN A 108 -11.01 4.87 9.68
N ARG A 109 -9.89 5.36 9.15
CA ARG A 109 -9.23 6.59 9.63
C ARG A 109 -9.79 7.87 9.01
N ALA A 110 -10.57 7.75 7.95
CA ALA A 110 -11.11 8.90 7.23
C ALA A 110 -12.30 9.52 7.96
N LYS A 111 -12.34 10.86 7.98
CA LYS A 111 -13.48 11.61 8.56
C LYS A 111 -14.81 11.33 7.84
N THR A 112 -14.74 11.01 6.56
CA THR A 112 -15.88 10.55 5.76
C THR A 112 -15.41 9.52 4.74
N PHE A 113 -16.27 8.59 4.35
CA PHE A 113 -15.98 7.58 3.34
C PHE A 113 -15.41 8.17 2.04
N GLN A 114 -15.91 9.32 1.61
CA GLN A 114 -15.45 9.98 0.38
C GLN A 114 -14.02 10.50 0.44
N LYS A 115 -13.45 10.59 1.63
CA LYS A 115 -12.06 11.00 1.88
C LYS A 115 -11.17 9.82 2.28
N ALA A 116 -11.68 8.60 2.18
CA ALA A 116 -10.91 7.40 2.49
C ALA A 116 -9.85 7.13 1.43
N TYR A 117 -8.72 6.64 1.89
CA TYR A 117 -7.63 6.18 1.04
C TYR A 117 -7.84 4.72 0.60
N LEU A 118 -7.07 4.26 -0.37
CA LEU A 118 -7.05 2.86 -0.78
C LEU A 118 -6.70 1.95 0.40
N THR A 119 -5.76 2.36 1.24
CA THR A 119 -5.34 1.64 2.44
C THR A 119 -6.47 1.49 3.47
N ASP A 120 -7.41 2.43 3.56
CA ASP A 120 -8.59 2.27 4.41
C ASP A 120 -9.51 1.17 3.90
N MET A 121 -9.65 1.02 2.57
CA MET A 121 -10.43 -0.07 2.00
C MET A 121 -9.74 -1.43 2.19
N ILE A 122 -8.42 -1.48 2.05
CA ILE A 122 -7.63 -2.70 2.30
C ILE A 122 -7.73 -3.10 3.78
N GLN A 123 -7.66 -2.14 4.70
CA GLN A 123 -7.85 -2.39 6.13
C GLN A 123 -9.24 -2.98 6.42
N GLU A 124 -10.27 -2.43 5.83
CA GLU A 124 -11.64 -2.96 5.98
C GLU A 124 -11.75 -4.41 5.52
N LEU A 125 -11.10 -4.77 4.40
CA LEU A 125 -11.09 -6.16 3.93
C LEU A 125 -10.40 -7.08 4.95
N SER A 126 -9.26 -6.67 5.50
CA SER A 126 -8.54 -7.41 6.54
C SER A 126 -9.40 -7.56 7.79
N ASP A 127 -10.05 -6.49 8.27
CA ASP A 127 -10.87 -6.49 9.49
C ASP A 127 -12.07 -7.45 9.41
N ILE A 128 -12.62 -7.65 8.22
CA ILE A 128 -13.71 -8.63 8.01
C ILE A 128 -13.22 -10.03 7.62
N GLY A 129 -11.91 -10.29 7.75
CA GLY A 129 -11.31 -11.62 7.54
C GLY A 129 -11.03 -11.99 6.08
N ILE A 130 -11.08 -11.03 5.16
CA ILE A 130 -10.65 -11.24 3.78
C ILE A 130 -9.12 -11.14 3.73
N LYS A 131 -8.49 -12.18 3.19
CA LYS A 131 -7.04 -12.27 3.11
C LYS A 131 -6.51 -11.34 2.04
N VAL A 132 -5.62 -10.43 2.43
CA VAL A 132 -4.83 -9.57 1.54
C VAL A 132 -3.38 -9.96 1.72
N HIS A 133 -2.74 -10.45 0.66
CA HIS A 133 -1.37 -10.98 0.73
C HIS A 133 -0.34 -9.90 0.44
N CYS A 134 0.72 -9.85 1.25
CA CYS A 134 1.87 -8.96 1.05
C CYS A 134 2.89 -9.63 0.13
N VAL A 135 3.11 -9.04 -1.04
CA VAL A 135 4.25 -9.36 -1.91
C VAL A 135 5.44 -8.54 -1.41
N ILE A 136 6.37 -9.24 -0.76
CA ILE A 136 7.50 -8.59 -0.10
C ILE A 136 8.56 -8.22 -1.13
N ILE A 137 9.05 -6.98 -1.06
CA ILE A 137 10.22 -6.51 -1.81
C ILE A 137 11.23 -5.86 -0.87
N GLU A 138 12.44 -5.67 -1.35
CA GLU A 138 13.51 -4.90 -0.72
C GLU A 138 13.99 -3.87 -1.73
N LYS A 139 13.57 -2.60 -1.58
CA LYS A 139 13.86 -1.51 -2.52
C LYS A 139 13.32 -1.73 -3.95
N GLY A 140 13.88 -0.99 -4.92
CA GLY A 140 13.50 -1.07 -6.33
C GLY A 140 12.28 -0.23 -6.68
N TRP A 141 11.96 0.75 -5.85
CA TRP A 141 10.89 1.72 -6.08
C TRP A 141 11.20 3.07 -5.43
N LYS A 142 10.52 4.10 -5.88
CA LYS A 142 10.53 5.45 -5.25
C LYS A 142 9.20 6.15 -5.49
N GLU A 143 8.76 6.87 -4.49
CA GLU A 143 7.69 7.85 -4.59
C GLU A 143 8.28 9.23 -4.93
N ILE A 144 7.57 9.99 -5.74
CA ILE A 144 8.00 11.33 -6.19
C ILE A 144 6.94 12.34 -5.79
N ASP A 145 7.03 12.83 -4.55
CA ASP A 145 6.16 13.88 -4.01
C ASP A 145 6.80 15.27 -4.09
N THR A 146 8.12 15.32 -4.09
CA THR A 146 8.87 16.57 -3.99
C THR A 146 9.91 16.69 -5.11
N VAL A 147 10.41 17.89 -5.33
CA VAL A 147 11.55 18.13 -6.25
C VAL A 147 12.79 17.38 -5.78
N GLU A 148 12.98 17.24 -4.47
CA GLU A 148 14.08 16.45 -3.89
C GLU A 148 13.98 14.98 -4.29
N ASP A 149 12.79 14.39 -4.22
CA ASP A 149 12.54 12.99 -4.62
C ASP A 149 12.82 12.78 -6.11
N TYR A 150 12.36 13.71 -6.95
CA TYR A 150 12.62 13.68 -8.38
C TYR A 150 14.12 13.72 -8.69
N GLN A 151 14.89 14.57 -8.03
CA GLN A 151 16.35 14.66 -8.23
C GLN A 151 17.08 13.38 -7.76
N LYS A 152 16.63 12.75 -6.68
CA LYS A 152 17.14 11.46 -6.21
C LYS A 152 16.79 10.34 -7.19
N ALA A 153 15.56 10.31 -7.68
CA ALA A 153 15.07 9.30 -8.61
C ALA A 153 15.82 9.32 -9.95
N ILE A 154 16.07 10.50 -10.54
CA ILE A 154 16.89 10.62 -11.76
C ILE A 154 18.25 9.97 -11.59
N LYS A 155 18.93 10.20 -10.46
CA LYS A 155 20.25 9.63 -10.22
C LYS A 155 20.26 8.12 -10.11
N GLU A 156 19.18 7.53 -9.62
CA GLU A 156 19.07 6.09 -9.35
C GLU A 156 18.51 5.31 -10.56
N PHE A 157 17.54 5.86 -11.26
CA PHE A 157 16.85 5.18 -12.37
C PHE A 157 17.35 5.59 -13.78
N SER A 158 18.34 6.47 -13.91
CA SER A 158 18.92 6.89 -15.20
C SER A 158 20.14 6.05 -15.62
N GLN A 159 20.39 4.90 -14.99
CA GLN A 159 21.50 4.00 -15.34
C GLN A 159 21.06 2.90 -16.31
#